data_e438dcd5c3a2d6b647e7fb69f10c3230
#
_entry.id   e438dcd5c3a2d6b647e7fb69f10c3230
#
_cell.length_a   1.000
_cell.length_b   1.000
_cell.length_c   1.000
_cell.angle_alpha   90.00
_cell.angle_beta   90.00
_cell.angle_gamma   90.00
#
_symmetry.space_group_name_H-M   'P 1'
#
loop_
_entity.id
_entity.type
_entity.pdbx_description
1 polymer ?
#
loop_
_entity_poly.entity_id
_entity_poly.type
_entity_poly.pdbx_seq_one_letter_code
_entity_poly.pdbx_strand_id
1 'polypeptide(L)'
;VRIASAVLQTISINKQRLAEMSSVGFTTATELADTIARTAHVPFRTAHTIVGDLARVGTCDLGAIDQVGLRHLGKPLSLLGLTADDVAEALDVNRNVAKRDIAGGPAASQLKRKLRARRRRHRMRQQRLLLRQKALQTAEKNLLKGSGV
;
A
#
# COMPACT_ATOMS: atom_id res chain seq x y z
N VAL A 1 18.24 -7.99 16.56
CA VAL A 1 18.29 -6.59 16.08
C VAL A 1 19.44 -6.35 15.10
N ARG A 2 20.68 -6.84 15.37
CA ARG A 2 21.84 -6.63 14.49
C ARG A 2 21.65 -7.22 13.10
N ILE A 3 21.15 -8.46 12.98
CA ILE A 3 20.89 -9.14 11.70
C ILE A 3 19.84 -8.37 10.86
N ALA A 4 18.74 -7.98 11.47
CA ALA A 4 17.70 -7.21 10.77
C ALA A 4 18.22 -5.85 10.27
N SER A 5 19.11 -5.20 11.05
CA SER A 5 19.75 -3.96 10.61
C SER A 5 20.67 -4.18 9.41
N ALA A 6 21.47 -5.24 9.42
CA ALA A 6 22.33 -5.59 8.30
C ALA A 6 21.52 -5.90 7.03
N VAL A 7 20.46 -6.70 7.14
CA VAL A 7 19.55 -6.99 6.01
C VAL A 7 18.96 -5.71 5.43
N LEU A 8 18.47 -4.79 6.27
CA LEU A 8 17.90 -3.52 5.79
C LEU A 8 18.93 -2.61 5.12
N GLN A 9 20.21 -2.69 5.50
CA GLN A 9 21.29 -1.91 4.88
C GLN A 9 21.77 -2.51 3.55
N THR A 10 21.62 -3.82 3.37
CA THR A 10 22.13 -4.53 2.19
C THR A 10 21.05 -4.93 1.20
N ILE A 11 19.76 -4.73 1.54
CA ILE A 11 18.65 -5.08 0.65
C ILE A 11 18.70 -4.26 -0.65
N SER A 12 18.66 -4.97 -1.76
CA SER A 12 18.52 -4.39 -3.10
C SER A 12 17.11 -4.60 -3.62
N ILE A 13 16.50 -3.53 -4.10
CA ILE A 13 15.13 -3.56 -4.63
C ILE A 13 15.17 -3.46 -6.14
N ASN A 14 14.77 -4.54 -6.82
CA ASN A 14 14.58 -4.53 -8.27
C ASN A 14 13.24 -3.88 -8.61
N LYS A 15 13.27 -2.57 -8.85
CA LYS A 15 12.07 -1.78 -9.15
C LYS A 15 11.37 -2.21 -10.43
N GLN A 16 12.16 -2.57 -11.46
CA GLN A 16 11.61 -3.01 -12.74
C GLN A 16 10.82 -4.31 -12.55
N ARG A 17 11.41 -5.30 -11.89
CA ARG A 17 10.74 -6.57 -11.62
C ARG A 17 9.50 -6.41 -10.76
N LEU A 18 9.52 -5.53 -9.78
CA LEU A 18 8.33 -5.22 -8.96
C LEU A 18 7.21 -4.60 -9.80
N ALA A 19 7.55 -3.67 -10.71
CA ALA A 19 6.57 -3.07 -11.61
C ALA A 19 5.95 -4.11 -12.55
N GLU A 20 6.78 -4.96 -13.17
CA GLU A 20 6.32 -6.07 -14.02
C GLU A 20 5.37 -7.00 -13.25
N MET A 21 5.76 -7.44 -12.05
CA MET A 21 4.96 -8.37 -11.24
C MET A 21 3.67 -7.73 -10.71
N SER A 22 3.62 -6.41 -10.54
CA SER A 22 2.41 -5.71 -10.09
C SER A 22 1.31 -5.65 -11.14
N SER A 23 1.66 -5.82 -12.42
CA SER A 23 0.70 -5.86 -13.54
C SER A 23 0.30 -7.28 -13.95
N VAL A 24 0.95 -8.31 -13.39
CA VAL A 24 0.68 -9.72 -13.71
C VAL A 24 -0.32 -10.30 -12.70
N GLY A 25 -1.21 -11.17 -13.18
CA GLY A 25 -2.02 -12.04 -12.32
C GLY A 25 -3.19 -11.36 -11.60
N PHE A 26 -3.81 -10.35 -12.19
CA PHE A 26 -5.00 -9.69 -11.62
C PHE A 26 -4.80 -9.10 -10.21
N THR A 27 -3.61 -8.56 -9.92
CA THR A 27 -3.33 -7.91 -8.64
C THR A 27 -4.29 -6.76 -8.32
N THR A 28 -4.92 -6.19 -9.35
CA THR A 28 -5.94 -5.13 -9.26
C THR A 28 -7.38 -5.63 -9.26
N ALA A 29 -7.59 -6.96 -9.22
CA ALA A 29 -8.91 -7.59 -9.25
C ALA A 29 -9.89 -7.03 -8.20
N THR A 30 -9.41 -6.80 -6.99
CA THR A 30 -10.23 -6.25 -5.91
C THR A 30 -10.70 -4.82 -6.23
N GLU A 31 -9.84 -3.98 -6.81
CA GLU A 31 -10.22 -2.62 -7.21
C GLU A 31 -11.24 -2.63 -8.35
N LEU A 32 -11.09 -3.56 -9.30
CA LEU A 32 -12.10 -3.75 -10.35
C LEU A 32 -13.44 -4.19 -9.76
N ALA A 33 -13.45 -5.12 -8.79
CA ALA A 33 -14.66 -5.54 -8.11
C ALA A 33 -15.30 -4.39 -7.32
N ASP A 34 -14.52 -3.57 -6.62
CA ASP A 34 -15.00 -2.38 -5.93
C ASP A 34 -15.60 -1.36 -6.92
N THR A 35 -14.95 -1.17 -8.07
CA THR A 35 -15.42 -0.26 -9.12
C THR A 35 -16.74 -0.75 -9.69
N ILE A 36 -16.85 -2.02 -10.06
CA ILE A 36 -18.09 -2.63 -10.54
C ILE A 36 -19.21 -2.48 -9.48
N ALA A 37 -18.94 -2.82 -8.23
CA ALA A 37 -19.93 -2.74 -7.16
C ALA A 37 -20.46 -1.31 -6.98
N ARG A 38 -19.58 -0.33 -7.02
CA ARG A 38 -19.90 1.09 -6.84
C ARG A 38 -20.65 1.68 -8.05
N THR A 39 -20.18 1.39 -9.25
CA THR A 39 -20.71 2.00 -10.49
C THR A 39 -22.01 1.33 -10.90
N ALA A 40 -22.09 0.00 -10.87
CA ALA A 40 -23.29 -0.75 -11.25
C ALA A 40 -24.28 -0.96 -10.09
N HIS A 41 -23.97 -0.45 -8.89
CA HIS A 41 -24.80 -0.61 -7.69
C HIS A 41 -25.17 -2.07 -7.37
N VAL A 42 -24.22 -2.98 -7.57
CA VAL A 42 -24.40 -4.41 -7.27
C VAL A 42 -23.67 -4.78 -5.97
N PRO A 43 -24.10 -5.83 -5.27
CA PRO A 43 -23.41 -6.31 -4.08
C PRO A 43 -21.96 -6.69 -4.41
N PHE A 44 -21.01 -6.34 -3.53
CA PHE A 44 -19.59 -6.64 -3.73
C PHE A 44 -19.31 -8.12 -4.01
N ARG A 45 -20.04 -9.03 -3.35
CA ARG A 45 -19.92 -10.48 -3.60
C ARG A 45 -20.20 -10.84 -5.07
N THR A 46 -21.23 -10.24 -5.67
CA THR A 46 -21.57 -10.43 -7.09
C THR A 46 -20.47 -9.88 -7.99
N ALA A 47 -20.03 -8.65 -7.72
CA ALA A 47 -18.92 -8.03 -8.46
C ALA A 47 -17.63 -8.88 -8.36
N HIS A 48 -17.32 -9.39 -7.17
CA HIS A 48 -16.16 -10.26 -6.95
C HIS A 48 -16.26 -11.58 -7.72
N THR A 49 -17.45 -12.17 -7.80
CA THR A 49 -17.70 -13.39 -8.60
C THR A 49 -17.48 -13.11 -10.09
N ILE A 50 -18.00 -11.99 -10.59
CA ILE A 50 -17.79 -11.55 -11.98
C ILE A 50 -16.30 -11.42 -12.29
N VAL A 51 -15.54 -10.73 -11.42
CA VAL A 51 -14.09 -10.56 -11.60
C VAL A 51 -13.35 -11.89 -11.49
N GLY A 52 -13.80 -12.82 -10.64
CA GLY A 52 -13.24 -14.17 -10.56
C GLY A 52 -13.40 -14.95 -11.87
N ASP A 53 -14.54 -14.82 -12.54
CA ASP A 53 -14.76 -15.44 -13.84
C ASP A 53 -13.93 -14.78 -14.95
N LEU A 54 -13.78 -13.45 -14.93
CA LEU A 54 -12.86 -12.74 -15.83
C LEU A 54 -11.42 -13.20 -15.67
N ALA A 55 -10.97 -13.42 -14.45
CA ALA A 55 -9.63 -13.94 -14.17
C ALA A 55 -9.38 -15.31 -14.79
N ARG A 56 -10.41 -16.17 -14.87
CA ARG A 56 -10.34 -17.49 -15.54
C ARG A 56 -10.28 -17.37 -17.07
N VAL A 57 -10.97 -16.38 -17.61
CA VAL A 57 -10.96 -16.10 -19.06
C VAL A 57 -9.64 -15.43 -19.49
N GLY A 58 -8.99 -14.72 -18.59
CA GLY A 58 -7.70 -14.05 -18.84
C GLY A 58 -7.81 -12.69 -19.53
N THR A 59 -9.02 -12.15 -19.69
CA THR A 59 -9.28 -10.84 -20.29
C THR A 59 -10.12 -9.96 -19.35
N CYS A 60 -9.86 -8.64 -19.39
CA CYS A 60 -10.56 -7.65 -18.56
C CYS A 60 -10.94 -6.40 -19.36
N ASP A 61 -11.30 -6.56 -20.62
CA ASP A 61 -11.91 -5.47 -21.38
C ASP A 61 -13.40 -5.34 -21.07
N LEU A 62 -14.00 -4.21 -21.41
CA LEU A 62 -15.40 -3.93 -21.13
C LEU A 62 -16.33 -4.95 -21.80
N GLY A 63 -15.98 -5.44 -22.99
CA GLY A 63 -16.78 -6.44 -23.69
C GLY A 63 -16.83 -7.79 -22.96
N ALA A 64 -15.69 -8.27 -22.46
CA ALA A 64 -15.63 -9.48 -21.65
C ALA A 64 -16.39 -9.29 -20.30
N ILE A 65 -16.27 -8.11 -19.71
CA ILE A 65 -16.99 -7.75 -18.48
C ILE A 65 -18.50 -7.76 -18.70
N ASP A 66 -18.98 -7.24 -19.83
CA ASP A 66 -20.39 -7.24 -20.19
C ASP A 66 -20.94 -8.65 -20.43
N GLN A 67 -20.17 -9.51 -21.09
CA GLN A 67 -20.55 -10.91 -21.29
C GLN A 67 -20.69 -11.67 -19.96
N VAL A 68 -19.75 -11.47 -19.04
CA VAL A 68 -19.83 -12.07 -17.70
C VAL A 68 -20.97 -11.45 -16.89
N GLY A 69 -21.13 -10.12 -16.96
CA GLY A 69 -22.22 -9.39 -16.33
C GLY A 69 -23.59 -9.91 -16.78
N LEU A 70 -23.77 -10.14 -18.07
CA LEU A 70 -25.00 -10.70 -18.63
C LEU A 70 -25.33 -12.07 -18.03
N ARG A 71 -24.34 -12.92 -17.80
CA ARG A 71 -24.55 -14.26 -17.20
C ARG A 71 -24.98 -14.19 -15.72
N HIS A 72 -24.42 -13.24 -14.95
CA HIS A 72 -24.67 -13.13 -13.51
C HIS A 72 -25.84 -12.22 -13.15
N LEU A 73 -26.09 -11.18 -13.96
CA LEU A 73 -27.06 -10.12 -13.67
C LEU A 73 -28.23 -10.05 -14.67
N GLY A 74 -28.14 -10.81 -15.76
CA GLY A 74 -29.09 -10.69 -16.87
C GLY A 74 -29.00 -9.39 -17.67
N LYS A 75 -27.96 -8.55 -17.39
CA LYS A 75 -27.74 -7.26 -18.04
C LYS A 75 -26.24 -7.02 -18.18
N PRO A 76 -25.78 -6.41 -19.28
CA PRO A 76 -24.39 -5.95 -19.41
C PRO A 76 -24.10 -4.83 -18.42
N LEU A 77 -22.86 -4.79 -17.89
CA LEU A 77 -22.44 -3.82 -16.90
C LEU A 77 -22.29 -2.41 -17.48
N SER A 78 -22.03 -2.29 -18.78
CA SER A 78 -22.03 -1.01 -19.49
C SER A 78 -23.40 -0.31 -19.43
N LEU A 79 -24.49 -1.04 -19.50
CA LEU A 79 -25.84 -0.49 -19.31
C LEU A 79 -26.12 -0.06 -17.86
N LEU A 80 -25.35 -0.54 -16.90
CA LEU A 80 -25.39 -0.15 -15.50
C LEU A 80 -24.43 0.99 -15.15
N GLY A 81 -23.84 1.62 -16.18
CA GLY A 81 -23.00 2.80 -16.04
C GLY A 81 -21.50 2.55 -16.00
N LEU A 82 -21.04 1.29 -16.10
CA LEU A 82 -19.61 0.99 -16.15
C LEU A 82 -19.03 1.39 -17.51
N THR A 83 -17.96 2.20 -17.49
CA THR A 83 -17.28 2.65 -18.70
C THR A 83 -15.92 1.97 -18.88
N ALA A 84 -15.40 2.03 -20.13
CA ALA A 84 -14.05 1.53 -20.42
C ALA A 84 -12.98 2.28 -19.63
N ASP A 85 -13.18 3.58 -19.36
CA ASP A 85 -12.29 4.40 -18.57
C ASP A 85 -12.28 3.96 -17.09
N ASP A 86 -13.43 3.61 -16.53
CA ASP A 86 -13.51 3.05 -15.16
C ASP A 86 -12.72 1.76 -15.04
N VAL A 87 -12.82 0.90 -16.05
CA VAL A 87 -12.07 -0.37 -16.10
C VAL A 87 -10.57 -0.11 -16.21
N ALA A 88 -10.16 0.76 -17.13
CA ALA A 88 -8.75 1.13 -17.31
C ALA A 88 -8.17 1.76 -16.03
N GLU A 89 -8.94 2.62 -15.38
CA GLU A 89 -8.53 3.23 -14.10
C GLU A 89 -8.43 2.22 -12.97
N ALA A 90 -9.37 1.28 -12.88
CA ALA A 90 -9.34 0.21 -11.88
C ALA A 90 -8.17 -0.77 -12.07
N LEU A 91 -7.69 -0.94 -13.29
CA LEU A 91 -6.55 -1.80 -13.61
C LEU A 91 -5.19 -1.08 -13.48
N ASP A 92 -5.16 0.25 -13.36
CA ASP A 92 -3.92 1.02 -13.16
C ASP A 92 -3.42 0.93 -11.73
N VAL A 93 -2.34 0.19 -11.52
CA VAL A 93 -1.70 -0.03 -10.20
C VAL A 93 -1.29 1.29 -9.54
N ASN A 94 -0.76 2.26 -10.30
CA ASN A 94 -0.29 3.53 -9.75
C ASN A 94 -1.46 4.39 -9.27
N ARG A 95 -2.54 4.44 -10.05
CA ARG A 95 -3.78 5.14 -9.67
C ARG A 95 -4.40 4.51 -8.43
N ASN A 96 -4.43 3.18 -8.35
CA ASN A 96 -4.97 2.46 -7.20
C ASN A 96 -4.21 2.76 -5.91
N VAL A 97 -2.89 2.81 -5.96
CA VAL A 97 -2.08 3.22 -4.81
C VAL A 97 -2.31 4.68 -4.45
N ALA A 98 -2.39 5.58 -5.45
CA ALA A 98 -2.60 7.00 -5.23
C ALA A 98 -3.96 7.32 -4.61
N LYS A 99 -5.04 6.64 -5.04
CA LYS A 99 -6.39 6.79 -4.48
C LYS A 99 -6.48 6.47 -2.98
N ARG A 100 -5.60 5.62 -2.45
CA ARG A 100 -5.60 5.23 -1.03
C ARG A 100 -4.89 6.27 -0.16
N ASP A 101 -5.22 7.56 -0.33
CA ASP A 101 -4.67 8.70 0.41
C ASP A 101 -5.42 8.97 1.72
N ILE A 102 -5.65 7.93 2.50
CA ILE A 102 -6.20 7.98 3.86
C ILE A 102 -5.11 7.83 4.91
N ALA A 103 -5.40 8.21 6.14
CA ALA A 103 -4.46 8.07 7.25
C ALA A 103 -4.04 6.59 7.41
N GLY A 104 -2.80 6.27 7.10
CA GLY A 104 -2.31 4.90 7.13
C GLY A 104 -2.20 4.23 5.77
N GLY A 105 -2.81 4.80 4.75
CA GLY A 105 -2.80 4.27 3.39
C GLY A 105 -1.41 4.28 2.73
N PRO A 106 -1.30 3.56 1.59
CA PRO A 106 -0.04 3.39 0.86
C PRO A 106 0.32 4.56 -0.06
N ALA A 107 -0.56 5.55 -0.24
CA ALA A 107 -0.29 6.69 -1.11
C ALA A 107 1.01 7.41 -0.73
N ALA A 108 1.76 7.87 -1.74
CA ALA A 108 3.06 8.48 -1.56
C ALA A 108 3.03 9.71 -0.63
N SER A 109 1.96 10.51 -0.66
CA SER A 109 1.68 11.62 0.26
C SER A 109 1.68 11.16 1.72
N GLN A 110 0.93 10.09 2.03
CA GLN A 110 0.81 9.51 3.36
C GLN A 110 2.12 8.91 3.84
N LEU A 111 2.82 8.19 2.96
CA LEU A 111 4.12 7.62 3.27
C LEU A 111 5.15 8.71 3.59
N LYS A 112 5.24 9.76 2.76
CA LYS A 112 6.13 10.91 3.00
C LYS A 112 5.83 11.58 4.34
N ARG A 113 4.54 11.80 4.68
CA ARG A 113 4.11 12.39 5.96
C ARG A 113 4.55 11.52 7.15
N LYS A 114 4.31 10.21 7.08
CA LYS A 114 4.71 9.25 8.12
C LYS A 114 6.23 9.20 8.30
N LEU A 115 6.99 9.16 7.21
CA LEU A 115 8.46 9.13 7.26
C LEU A 115 9.01 10.40 7.91
N ARG A 116 8.49 11.58 7.56
CA ARG A 116 8.89 12.86 8.20
C ARG A 116 8.62 12.82 9.71
N ALA A 117 7.44 12.38 10.13
CA ALA A 117 7.08 12.30 11.55
C ALA A 117 7.95 11.28 12.31
N ARG A 118 8.25 10.12 11.69
CA ARG A 118 9.13 9.11 12.29
C ARG A 118 10.57 9.59 12.40
N ARG A 119 11.11 10.26 11.37
CA ARG A 119 12.46 10.84 11.40
C ARG A 119 12.59 11.89 12.50
N ARG A 120 11.58 12.77 12.65
CA ARG A 120 11.55 13.77 13.73
C ARG A 120 11.58 13.09 15.11
N ARG A 121 10.70 12.10 15.34
CA ARG A 121 10.67 11.34 16.61
C ARG A 121 11.99 10.63 16.90
N HIS A 122 12.59 10.03 15.88
CA HIS A 122 13.88 9.35 16.03
C HIS A 122 14.99 10.33 16.45
N ARG A 123 15.10 11.49 15.80
CA ARG A 123 16.05 12.54 16.17
C ARG A 123 15.87 13.01 17.62
N MET A 124 14.63 13.26 18.02
CA MET A 124 14.32 13.66 19.42
C MET A 124 14.74 12.58 20.42
N ARG A 125 14.48 11.31 20.09
CA ARG A 125 14.89 10.18 20.94
C ARG A 125 16.42 10.06 21.03
N GLN A 126 17.12 10.19 19.93
CA GLN A 126 18.59 10.18 19.92
C GLN A 126 19.17 11.32 20.77
N GLN A 127 18.67 12.53 20.64
CA GLN A 127 19.09 13.67 21.46
C GLN A 127 18.86 13.39 22.96
N ARG A 128 17.69 12.87 23.34
CA ARG A 128 17.41 12.51 24.74
C ARG A 128 18.39 11.45 25.27
N LEU A 129 18.70 10.43 24.47
CA LEU A 129 19.67 9.40 24.86
C LEU A 129 21.07 9.97 25.06
N LEU A 130 21.52 10.83 24.15
CA LEU A 130 22.85 11.51 24.27
C LEU A 130 22.92 12.39 25.53
N LEU A 131 21.87 13.16 25.82
CA LEU A 131 21.80 13.97 27.04
C LEU A 131 21.86 13.10 28.30
N ARG A 132 21.13 11.99 28.31
CA ARG A 132 21.13 11.04 29.43
C ARG A 132 22.49 10.38 29.62
N GLN A 133 23.17 9.99 28.54
CA GLN A 133 24.51 9.43 28.61
C GLN A 133 25.51 10.44 29.18
N LYS A 134 25.46 11.70 28.72
CA LYS A 134 26.31 12.77 29.26
C LYS A 134 26.06 13.02 30.75
N ALA A 135 24.79 13.04 31.15
CA ALA A 135 24.43 13.21 32.57
C ALA A 135 24.97 12.06 33.46
N LEU A 136 24.84 10.80 32.97
CA LEU A 136 25.41 9.65 33.66
C LEU A 136 26.94 9.73 33.80
N GLN A 137 27.63 10.05 32.71
CA GLN A 137 29.09 10.21 32.73
C GLN A 137 29.54 11.33 33.68
N THR A 138 28.78 12.42 33.75
CA THR A 138 29.08 13.51 34.67
C THR A 138 28.86 13.09 36.12
N ALA A 139 27.75 12.38 36.41
CA ALA A 139 27.47 11.86 37.72
C ALA A 139 28.53 10.85 38.20
N GLU A 140 28.95 9.94 37.31
CA GLU A 140 30.04 8.99 37.61
C GLU A 140 31.34 9.69 37.91
N LYS A 141 31.75 10.67 37.11
CA LYS A 141 32.96 11.48 37.37
C LYS A 141 32.92 12.23 38.72
N ASN A 142 31.70 12.73 39.06
CA ASN A 142 31.55 13.46 40.34
C ASN A 142 31.65 12.52 41.56
N LEU A 143 31.07 11.31 41.44
CA LEU A 143 31.18 10.27 42.48
C LEU A 143 32.65 9.84 42.67
N LEU A 144 33.37 9.60 41.61
CA LEU A 144 34.82 9.24 41.70
C LEU A 144 35.65 10.34 42.30
N LYS A 145 35.36 11.62 42.05
CA LYS A 145 36.06 12.74 42.70
C LYS A 145 35.70 12.90 44.16
N GLY A 146 34.47 12.58 44.56
CA GLY A 146 34.03 12.70 45.95
C GLY A 146 34.47 11.54 46.85
N SER A 147 34.85 10.38 46.27
CA SER A 147 35.33 9.22 47.02
C SER A 147 36.82 9.27 47.41
N GLY A 148 37.53 10.31 47.05
CA GLY A 148 38.89 10.53 47.58
C GLY A 148 39.95 9.50 47.14
N VAL A 149 39.78 8.82 46.01
CA VAL A 149 40.77 7.95 45.36
C VAL A 149 41.40 8.66 44.22
#